data_6c9b81b46ed5d40bb79d3548863ecbb0
#
_entry.id   6c9b81b46ed5d40bb79d3548863ecbb0
#
_cell.length_a   1.000
_cell.length_b   1.000
_cell.length_c   1.000
_cell.angle_alpha   90.00
_cell.angle_beta   90.00
_cell.angle_gamma   90.00
#
_symmetry.space_group_name_H-M   'P 1'
#
loop_
_entity.id
_entity.type
_entity.pdbx_description
1 polymer ?
#
loop_
_entity_poly.entity_id
_entity_poly.type
_entity_poly.pdbx_seq_one_letter_code
_entity_poly.pdbx_strand_id
1 'polypeptide(L)'
;MPSDHHAPSPRPRRSGLLAAILLALSAGLLTGCQATLFAGLNATSHHGDVIVDRDVTFDAEHGLAMDIYRLPHTEHAPVVVYFYGGSWKSGKRQWYRFVGEALAKRGLVVMIPDYRLWPKVKLDGFMRDGARALAWTHTHAGEYGGDNNELFVMGHSAGAHIAALLATDAHWLADDSMQPRQLAGFIGLAGPYDFLPLKDPDFVDMFGPTHEAQLRSQPVHFVNGDEPPMLLMQGTTDKIVWPRNTLSLAAAMRREHEPVEVKLYPGIGHFALLFSLSGQFRSKAPALNDTVDFIHAQVMQRRQAASAL
;
A
#
# COMPACT_ATOMS: atom_id res chain seq x y z
N MET A 1 45.26 50.35 -37.06
CA MET A 1 43.85 49.97 -37.13
C MET A 1 43.79 48.45 -36.97
N PRO A 2 43.26 47.93 -35.83
CA PRO A 2 43.06 46.52 -35.65
C PRO A 2 41.64 46.11 -36.15
N SER A 3 41.59 45.05 -36.89
CA SER A 3 40.38 44.45 -37.49
C SER A 3 39.67 43.58 -36.42
N ASP A 4 38.43 43.91 -36.14
CA ASP A 4 37.53 43.16 -35.27
C ASP A 4 37.07 41.85 -35.96
N HIS A 5 37.49 40.71 -35.42
CA HIS A 5 36.91 39.40 -35.74
C HIS A 5 35.75 39.09 -34.77
N HIS A 6 34.52 39.27 -35.24
CA HIS A 6 33.33 38.78 -34.57
C HIS A 6 33.24 37.26 -34.73
N ALA A 7 33.33 36.54 -33.62
CA ALA A 7 33.04 35.11 -33.56
C ALA A 7 31.50 34.87 -33.55
N PRO A 8 30.95 33.90 -34.31
CA PRO A 8 29.52 33.60 -34.30
C PRO A 8 29.10 32.90 -33.03
N SER A 9 27.97 33.36 -32.46
CA SER A 9 27.34 32.76 -31.28
C SER A 9 26.88 31.31 -31.54
N PRO A 10 26.98 30.40 -30.59
CA PRO A 10 26.54 29.00 -30.76
C PRO A 10 24.99 28.91 -30.82
N ARG A 11 24.48 28.34 -31.94
CA ARG A 11 23.05 28.03 -32.08
C ARG A 11 22.64 26.92 -31.11
N PRO A 12 21.47 27.00 -30.44
CA PRO A 12 21.01 25.96 -29.52
C PRO A 12 20.76 24.64 -30.29
N ARG A 13 21.32 23.56 -29.76
CA ARG A 13 21.18 22.20 -30.31
C ARG A 13 19.72 21.74 -30.24
N ARG A 14 19.06 21.64 -31.38
CA ARG A 14 17.67 21.15 -31.56
C ARG A 14 17.48 19.70 -31.10
N SER A 15 18.55 18.95 -30.88
CA SER A 15 18.53 17.54 -30.45
C SER A 15 18.04 17.32 -28.99
N GLY A 16 18.26 18.30 -28.12
CA GLY A 16 17.80 18.19 -26.70
C GLY A 16 16.28 18.33 -26.54
N LEU A 17 15.65 19.15 -27.38
CA LEU A 17 14.20 19.37 -27.27
C LEU A 17 13.40 18.15 -27.77
N LEU A 18 13.87 17.50 -28.85
CA LEU A 18 13.24 16.26 -29.36
C LEU A 18 13.39 15.09 -28.39
N ALA A 19 14.52 14.95 -27.71
CA ALA A 19 14.73 13.92 -26.69
C ALA A 19 13.82 14.16 -25.46
N ALA A 20 13.67 15.40 -25.02
CA ALA A 20 12.77 15.76 -23.91
C ALA A 20 11.29 15.51 -24.25
N ILE A 21 10.88 15.81 -25.50
CA ILE A 21 9.51 15.55 -25.97
C ILE A 21 9.24 14.04 -26.08
N LEU A 22 10.20 13.25 -26.57
CA LEU A 22 10.08 11.78 -26.65
C LEU A 22 10.03 11.14 -25.25
N LEU A 23 10.80 11.64 -24.29
CA LEU A 23 10.73 11.17 -22.88
C LEU A 23 9.39 11.52 -22.24
N ALA A 24 8.87 12.73 -22.46
CA ALA A 24 7.57 13.15 -21.93
C ALA A 24 6.41 12.36 -22.55
N LEU A 25 6.49 12.03 -23.85
CA LEU A 25 5.51 11.19 -24.54
C LEU A 25 5.56 9.73 -24.05
N SER A 26 6.74 9.18 -23.78
CA SER A 26 6.87 7.82 -23.26
C SER A 26 6.36 7.70 -21.81
N ALA A 27 6.62 8.70 -20.97
CA ALA A 27 6.07 8.78 -19.61
C ALA A 27 4.54 8.94 -19.62
N GLY A 28 4.01 9.77 -20.53
CA GLY A 28 2.56 9.95 -20.71
C GLY A 28 1.85 8.68 -21.23
N LEU A 29 2.50 7.91 -22.08
CA LEU A 29 1.97 6.62 -22.58
C LEU A 29 1.95 5.56 -21.47
N LEU A 30 2.95 5.51 -20.60
CA LEU A 30 3.00 4.57 -19.47
C LEU A 30 1.91 4.86 -18.41
N THR A 31 1.68 6.12 -18.08
CA THR A 31 0.60 6.52 -17.16
C THR A 31 -0.78 6.31 -17.80
N GLY A 32 -0.93 6.55 -19.10
CA GLY A 32 -2.16 6.26 -19.82
C GLY A 32 -2.51 4.78 -19.88
N CYS A 33 -1.53 3.90 -20.09
CA CYS A 33 -1.73 2.45 -20.06
C CYS A 33 -2.15 1.93 -18.68
N GLN A 34 -1.56 2.44 -17.59
CA GLN A 34 -1.97 2.06 -16.24
C GLN A 34 -3.41 2.49 -15.95
N ALA A 35 -3.75 3.74 -16.24
CA ALA A 35 -5.11 4.25 -16.03
C ALA A 35 -6.15 3.42 -16.80
N THR A 36 -5.88 3.04 -18.05
CA THR A 36 -6.77 2.21 -18.87
C THR A 36 -6.93 0.80 -18.29
N LEU A 37 -5.84 0.18 -17.81
CA LEU A 37 -5.89 -1.14 -17.19
C LEU A 37 -6.76 -1.13 -15.92
N PHE A 38 -6.53 -0.17 -15.03
CA PHE A 38 -7.32 -0.03 -13.80
C PHE A 38 -8.78 0.35 -14.10
N ALA A 39 -9.03 1.19 -15.12
CA ALA A 39 -10.39 1.47 -15.58
C ALA A 39 -11.12 0.19 -16.05
N GLY A 40 -10.42 -0.70 -16.77
CA GLY A 40 -10.95 -1.99 -17.18
C GLY A 40 -11.28 -2.90 -15.99
N LEU A 41 -10.40 -2.98 -14.97
CA LEU A 41 -10.66 -3.74 -13.75
C LEU A 41 -11.87 -3.19 -12.99
N ASN A 42 -11.97 -1.87 -12.87
CA ASN A 42 -13.10 -1.21 -12.22
C ASN A 42 -14.42 -1.35 -12.99
N ALA A 43 -14.39 -1.36 -14.34
CA ALA A 43 -15.60 -1.52 -15.15
C ALA A 43 -16.22 -2.92 -15.03
N THR A 44 -15.38 -3.91 -14.71
CA THR A 44 -15.83 -5.30 -14.53
C THR A 44 -16.17 -5.66 -13.09
N SER A 45 -15.85 -4.77 -12.13
CA SER A 45 -16.35 -4.90 -10.78
C SER A 45 -17.85 -4.54 -10.78
N HIS A 46 -18.68 -5.53 -10.47
CA HIS A 46 -20.12 -5.33 -10.35
C HIS A 46 -20.37 -4.52 -9.08
N HIS A 47 -20.94 -3.35 -9.22
CA HIS A 47 -21.19 -2.44 -8.09
C HIS A 47 -22.14 -3.05 -7.06
N GLY A 48 -23.13 -3.84 -7.52
CA GLY A 48 -24.10 -4.48 -6.62
C GLY A 48 -24.59 -3.52 -5.53
N ASP A 49 -24.73 -4.02 -4.32
CA ASP A 49 -25.21 -3.26 -3.17
C ASP A 49 -24.11 -2.53 -2.39
N VAL A 50 -22.88 -2.39 -2.92
CA VAL A 50 -21.79 -1.71 -2.21
C VAL A 50 -22.02 -0.20 -2.21
N ILE A 51 -22.12 0.35 -1.02
CA ILE A 51 -22.14 1.81 -0.78
C ILE A 51 -20.70 2.31 -0.83
N VAL A 52 -20.48 3.43 -1.50
CA VAL A 52 -19.16 4.07 -1.61
C VAL A 52 -19.28 5.52 -1.18
N ASP A 53 -18.76 5.82 0.02
CA ASP A 53 -18.59 7.19 0.49
C ASP A 53 -17.25 7.70 -0.05
N ARG A 54 -17.31 8.68 -0.96
CA ARG A 54 -16.13 9.17 -1.70
C ARG A 54 -15.60 10.45 -1.14
N ASP A 55 -14.29 10.65 -1.35
CA ASP A 55 -13.63 11.91 -1.02
C ASP A 55 -13.80 12.33 0.45
N VAL A 56 -13.87 11.34 1.36
CA VAL A 56 -13.97 11.60 2.80
C VAL A 56 -12.63 12.14 3.29
N THR A 57 -12.61 13.42 3.69
CA THR A 57 -11.38 14.10 4.12
C THR A 57 -10.94 13.58 5.47
N PHE A 58 -9.70 13.05 5.56
CA PHE A 58 -9.09 12.64 6.83
C PHE A 58 -7.93 13.56 7.26
N ASP A 59 -7.35 14.32 6.33
CA ASP A 59 -6.31 15.31 6.59
C ASP A 59 -6.53 16.54 5.70
N ALA A 60 -7.21 17.55 6.25
CA ALA A 60 -7.53 18.78 5.55
C ALA A 60 -6.30 19.64 5.27
N GLU A 61 -5.29 19.59 6.14
CA GLU A 61 -4.05 20.36 6.01
C GLU A 61 -3.29 19.99 4.74
N HIS A 62 -3.26 18.68 4.42
CA HIS A 62 -2.55 18.17 3.26
C HIS A 62 -3.48 17.86 2.08
N GLY A 63 -4.79 18.09 2.22
CA GLY A 63 -5.79 17.83 1.20
C GLY A 63 -5.94 16.33 0.90
N LEU A 64 -5.77 15.46 1.92
CA LEU A 64 -5.87 14.03 1.78
C LEU A 64 -7.27 13.53 2.13
N ALA A 65 -7.77 12.63 1.28
CA ALA A 65 -9.07 12.01 1.42
C ALA A 65 -8.99 10.49 1.21
N MET A 66 -10.02 9.79 1.61
CA MET A 66 -10.19 8.35 1.38
C MET A 66 -11.54 8.06 0.75
N ASP A 67 -11.63 6.90 0.07
CA ASP A 67 -12.90 6.31 -0.35
C ASP A 67 -13.23 5.15 0.59
N ILE A 68 -14.49 5.08 1.06
CA ILE A 68 -14.96 4.07 2.01
C ILE A 68 -15.99 3.18 1.34
N TYR A 69 -15.80 1.86 1.44
CA TYR A 69 -16.63 0.84 0.79
C TYR A 69 -17.25 -0.06 1.86
N ARG A 70 -18.58 -0.27 1.80
CA ARG A 70 -19.32 -1.10 2.74
C ARG A 70 -20.60 -1.63 2.12
N LEU A 71 -21.19 -2.65 2.73
CA LEU A 71 -22.56 -3.07 2.38
C LEU A 71 -23.60 -2.20 3.12
N PRO A 72 -24.85 -2.11 2.63
CA PRO A 72 -25.96 -1.57 3.40
C PRO A 72 -26.12 -2.30 4.73
N HIS A 73 -26.50 -1.57 5.77
CA HIS A 73 -26.76 -2.14 7.11
C HIS A 73 -25.56 -2.89 7.72
N THR A 74 -24.33 -2.53 7.33
CA THR A 74 -23.12 -3.05 7.97
C THR A 74 -23.01 -2.51 9.40
N GLU A 75 -22.83 -3.41 10.37
CA GLU A 75 -22.64 -3.08 11.79
C GLU A 75 -21.55 -3.97 12.36
N HIS A 76 -20.66 -3.37 13.18
CA HIS A 76 -19.55 -4.06 13.86
C HIS A 76 -18.69 -4.94 12.95
N ALA A 77 -18.49 -4.50 11.70
CA ALA A 77 -17.69 -5.23 10.72
C ALA A 77 -16.19 -4.97 10.93
N PRO A 78 -15.33 -5.95 10.62
CA PRO A 78 -13.89 -5.72 10.57
C PRO A 78 -13.56 -4.63 9.55
N VAL A 79 -12.57 -3.80 9.88
CA VAL A 79 -12.17 -2.64 9.08
C VAL A 79 -10.82 -2.89 8.44
N VAL A 80 -10.70 -2.62 7.15
CA VAL A 80 -9.44 -2.74 6.40
C VAL A 80 -9.04 -1.37 5.85
N VAL A 81 -7.90 -0.85 6.28
CA VAL A 81 -7.24 0.28 5.62
C VAL A 81 -6.29 -0.26 4.56
N TYR A 82 -6.60 -0.01 3.30
CA TYR A 82 -5.83 -0.52 2.16
C TYR A 82 -4.98 0.56 1.52
N PHE A 83 -3.66 0.38 1.56
CA PHE A 83 -2.69 1.24 0.88
C PHE A 83 -2.35 0.68 -0.51
N TYR A 84 -2.48 1.51 -1.53
CA TYR A 84 -2.21 1.13 -2.90
C TYR A 84 -0.72 1.18 -3.25
N GLY A 85 -0.34 0.40 -4.28
CA GLY A 85 1.00 0.38 -4.85
C GLY A 85 1.24 1.51 -5.86
N GLY A 86 2.47 1.55 -6.41
CA GLY A 86 2.89 2.51 -7.42
C GLY A 86 4.28 3.06 -7.18
N SER A 87 5.15 2.28 -6.54
CA SER A 87 6.55 2.64 -6.23
C SER A 87 6.70 3.96 -5.49
N TRP A 88 5.72 4.34 -4.66
CA TRP A 88 5.61 5.62 -3.95
C TRP A 88 5.62 6.86 -4.86
N LYS A 89 5.63 6.67 -6.19
CA LYS A 89 5.73 7.70 -7.24
C LYS A 89 4.41 7.94 -7.96
N SER A 90 3.49 6.98 -7.93
CA SER A 90 2.22 7.01 -8.67
C SER A 90 1.13 6.23 -7.96
N GLY A 91 -0.09 6.36 -8.45
CA GLY A 91 -1.26 5.69 -7.88
C GLY A 91 -2.32 6.71 -7.48
N LYS A 92 -3.55 6.21 -7.40
CA LYS A 92 -4.72 6.97 -6.94
C LYS A 92 -5.69 5.98 -6.33
N ARG A 93 -6.33 6.29 -5.21
CA ARG A 93 -7.32 5.44 -4.57
C ARG A 93 -8.43 4.97 -5.52
N GLN A 94 -8.86 5.83 -6.46
CA GLN A 94 -9.91 5.51 -7.43
C GLN A 94 -9.55 4.36 -8.37
N TRP A 95 -8.26 4.10 -8.58
CA TRP A 95 -7.81 2.96 -9.40
C TRP A 95 -8.07 1.62 -8.71
N TYR A 96 -8.09 1.61 -7.38
CA TYR A 96 -8.21 0.40 -6.56
C TYR A 96 -9.63 0.13 -6.04
N ARG A 97 -10.63 0.77 -6.66
CA ARG A 97 -12.04 0.55 -6.36
C ARG A 97 -12.42 -0.93 -6.38
N PHE A 98 -11.90 -1.71 -7.34
CA PHE A 98 -12.15 -3.15 -7.42
C PHE A 98 -11.71 -3.91 -6.16
N VAL A 99 -10.66 -3.47 -5.46
CA VAL A 99 -10.22 -4.03 -4.17
C VAL A 99 -11.24 -3.69 -3.09
N GLY A 100 -11.61 -2.41 -2.97
CA GLY A 100 -12.60 -1.94 -2.01
C GLY A 100 -13.93 -2.69 -2.13
N GLU A 101 -14.46 -2.78 -3.34
CA GLU A 101 -15.72 -3.50 -3.61
C GLU A 101 -15.60 -5.01 -3.37
N ALA A 102 -14.46 -5.64 -3.73
CA ALA A 102 -14.28 -7.07 -3.54
C ALA A 102 -14.26 -7.46 -2.05
N LEU A 103 -13.62 -6.68 -1.22
CA LEU A 103 -13.54 -6.89 0.23
C LEU A 103 -14.87 -6.48 0.92
N ALA A 104 -15.49 -5.36 0.52
CA ALA A 104 -16.78 -4.94 1.06
C ALA A 104 -17.88 -5.99 0.85
N LYS A 105 -17.91 -6.65 -0.31
CA LYS A 105 -18.83 -7.78 -0.60
C LYS A 105 -18.61 -9.00 0.29
N ARG A 106 -17.54 -9.03 1.05
CA ARG A 106 -17.25 -10.06 2.06
C ARG A 106 -17.59 -9.64 3.48
N GLY A 107 -18.35 -8.52 3.63
CA GLY A 107 -18.83 -8.03 4.91
C GLY A 107 -17.81 -7.16 5.67
N LEU A 108 -16.83 -6.59 4.97
CA LEU A 108 -15.80 -5.73 5.56
C LEU A 108 -16.13 -4.25 5.28
N VAL A 109 -15.73 -3.35 6.17
CA VAL A 109 -15.60 -1.93 5.88
C VAL A 109 -14.20 -1.69 5.34
N VAL A 110 -14.08 -1.09 4.16
CA VAL A 110 -12.78 -0.91 3.50
C VAL A 110 -12.52 0.57 3.26
N MET A 111 -11.42 1.07 3.74
CA MET A 111 -10.98 2.45 3.60
C MET A 111 -9.72 2.50 2.76
N ILE A 112 -9.76 3.24 1.66
CA ILE A 112 -8.62 3.39 0.73
C ILE A 112 -8.18 4.85 0.78
N PRO A 113 -7.17 5.21 1.59
CA PRO A 113 -6.69 6.57 1.70
C PRO A 113 -5.75 6.96 0.56
N ASP A 114 -5.72 8.24 0.23
CA ASP A 114 -4.59 8.85 -0.47
C ASP A 114 -3.40 8.99 0.48
N TYR A 115 -2.21 9.00 -0.08
CA TYR A 115 -0.98 9.43 0.56
C TYR A 115 -0.15 10.24 -0.42
N ARG A 116 0.63 11.19 0.07
CA ARG A 116 1.47 12.04 -0.78
C ARG A 116 2.60 11.22 -1.38
N LEU A 117 2.89 11.51 -2.64
CA LEU A 117 3.85 10.76 -3.45
C LEU A 117 5.18 11.50 -3.56
N TRP A 118 6.26 10.76 -3.74
CA TRP A 118 7.52 11.29 -4.19
C TRP A 118 7.35 11.92 -5.61
N PRO A 119 8.03 13.05 -5.94
CA PRO A 119 9.04 13.76 -5.15
C PRO A 119 8.48 14.83 -4.18
N LYS A 120 7.15 14.98 -4.06
CA LYS A 120 6.57 15.98 -3.16
C LYS A 120 6.95 15.72 -1.70
N VAL A 121 6.98 14.45 -1.32
CA VAL A 121 7.41 14.00 0.02
C VAL A 121 8.35 12.80 -0.12
N LYS A 122 9.10 12.52 0.94
CA LYS A 122 9.97 11.36 1.12
C LYS A 122 9.35 10.42 2.16
N LEU A 123 10.12 9.42 2.64
CA LEU A 123 9.66 8.40 3.59
C LEU A 123 8.78 8.98 4.71
N ASP A 124 9.29 9.97 5.45
CA ASP A 124 8.57 10.52 6.61
C ASP A 124 7.21 11.13 6.22
N GLY A 125 7.11 11.72 5.01
CA GLY A 125 5.87 12.34 4.55
C GLY A 125 4.76 11.33 4.29
N PHE A 126 5.01 10.32 3.46
CA PHE A 126 3.97 9.33 3.16
C PHE A 126 3.70 8.37 4.32
N MET A 127 4.67 8.15 5.22
CA MET A 127 4.43 7.36 6.44
C MET A 127 3.52 8.09 7.42
N ARG A 128 3.71 9.41 7.62
CA ARG A 128 2.80 10.21 8.44
C ARG A 128 1.40 10.31 7.86
N ASP A 129 1.28 10.37 6.53
CA ASP A 129 -0.02 10.33 5.86
C ASP A 129 -0.73 8.99 6.14
N GLY A 130 0.01 7.88 6.07
CA GLY A 130 -0.49 6.55 6.41
C GLY A 130 -0.92 6.42 7.88
N ALA A 131 -0.11 6.94 8.81
CA ALA A 131 -0.41 6.94 10.24
C ALA A 131 -1.69 7.73 10.56
N ARG A 132 -1.83 8.95 10.00
CA ARG A 132 -3.05 9.76 10.14
C ARG A 132 -4.29 9.07 9.58
N ALA A 133 -4.16 8.37 8.44
CA ALA A 133 -5.27 7.60 7.87
C ALA A 133 -5.72 6.47 8.81
N LEU A 134 -4.78 5.77 9.46
CA LEU A 134 -5.10 4.74 10.46
C LEU A 134 -5.75 5.35 11.71
N ALA A 135 -5.20 6.42 12.25
CA ALA A 135 -5.73 7.09 13.43
C ALA A 135 -7.13 7.66 13.19
N TRP A 136 -7.35 8.28 12.05
CA TRP A 136 -8.67 8.74 11.64
C TRP A 136 -9.65 7.57 11.54
N THR A 137 -9.24 6.48 10.88
CA THR A 137 -10.06 5.27 10.77
C THR A 137 -10.40 4.69 12.14
N HIS A 138 -9.41 4.56 13.03
CA HIS A 138 -9.63 4.07 14.40
C HIS A 138 -10.69 4.89 15.16
N THR A 139 -10.80 6.18 14.88
CA THR A 139 -11.77 7.06 15.54
C THR A 139 -13.15 7.03 14.88
N HIS A 140 -13.22 6.92 13.54
CA HIS A 140 -14.45 7.17 12.78
C HIS A 140 -15.06 5.92 12.13
N ALA A 141 -14.43 4.74 12.20
CA ALA A 141 -14.93 3.54 11.52
C ALA A 141 -16.35 3.16 11.95
N GLY A 142 -16.72 3.43 13.21
CA GLY A 142 -18.07 3.19 13.73
C GLY A 142 -19.18 3.97 12.98
N GLU A 143 -18.87 5.15 12.44
CA GLU A 143 -19.82 5.95 11.65
C GLU A 143 -20.17 5.26 10.31
N TYR A 144 -19.31 4.34 9.87
CA TYR A 144 -19.46 3.56 8.63
C TYR A 144 -19.83 2.09 8.90
N GLY A 145 -20.20 1.75 10.14
CA GLY A 145 -20.55 0.38 10.53
C GLY A 145 -19.37 -0.54 10.82
N GLY A 146 -18.16 0.01 10.94
CA GLY A 146 -16.96 -0.74 11.32
C GLY A 146 -16.80 -0.89 12.83
N ASP A 147 -16.01 -1.87 13.25
CA ASP A 147 -15.54 -2.02 14.63
C ASP A 147 -14.11 -1.46 14.74
N ASN A 148 -13.96 -0.40 15.53
CA ASN A 148 -12.68 0.29 15.75
C ASN A 148 -11.60 -0.63 16.38
N ASN A 149 -12.01 -1.69 17.06
CA ASN A 149 -11.10 -2.67 17.68
C ASN A 149 -10.67 -3.79 16.70
N GLU A 150 -11.32 -3.91 15.57
CA GLU A 150 -11.03 -4.91 14.54
C GLU A 150 -10.42 -4.25 13.28
N LEU A 151 -9.40 -3.41 13.51
CA LEU A 151 -8.71 -2.63 12.49
C LEU A 151 -7.54 -3.41 11.90
N PHE A 152 -7.62 -3.71 10.61
CA PHE A 152 -6.57 -4.34 9.81
C PHE A 152 -5.91 -3.33 8.88
N VAL A 153 -4.59 -3.45 8.70
CA VAL A 153 -3.87 -2.71 7.67
C VAL A 153 -3.47 -3.65 6.55
N MET A 154 -3.71 -3.25 5.32
CA MET A 154 -3.45 -4.06 4.12
C MET A 154 -2.80 -3.22 3.03
N GLY A 155 -1.98 -3.83 2.18
CA GLY A 155 -1.45 -3.12 1.02
C GLY A 155 -0.85 -4.03 -0.03
N HIS A 156 -0.57 -3.42 -1.20
CA HIS A 156 0.13 -4.08 -2.30
C HIS A 156 1.39 -3.31 -2.67
N SER A 157 2.53 -3.99 -2.90
CA SER A 157 3.77 -3.37 -3.36
C SER A 157 4.22 -2.24 -2.43
N ALA A 158 4.43 -1.02 -2.94
CA ALA A 158 4.76 0.16 -2.12
C ALA A 158 3.73 0.42 -0.99
N GLY A 159 2.45 0.13 -1.22
CA GLY A 159 1.42 0.23 -0.19
C GLY A 159 1.56 -0.84 0.89
N ALA A 160 2.00 -2.06 0.52
CA ALA A 160 2.31 -3.09 1.50
C ALA A 160 3.55 -2.73 2.35
N HIS A 161 4.50 -1.99 1.80
CA HIS A 161 5.61 -1.44 2.55
C HIS A 161 5.15 -0.41 3.59
N ILE A 162 4.30 0.56 3.20
CA ILE A 162 3.71 1.53 4.14
C ILE A 162 2.97 0.78 5.24
N ALA A 163 2.08 -0.15 4.89
CA ALA A 163 1.33 -0.95 5.84
C ALA A 163 2.24 -1.77 6.79
N ALA A 164 3.33 -2.34 6.26
CA ALA A 164 4.29 -3.09 7.06
C ALA A 164 5.04 -2.20 8.06
N LEU A 165 5.53 -1.02 7.64
CA LEU A 165 6.19 -0.09 8.57
C LEU A 165 5.24 0.41 9.66
N LEU A 166 3.95 0.66 9.34
CA LEU A 166 2.94 1.00 10.35
C LEU A 166 2.67 -0.15 11.32
N ALA A 167 2.86 -1.40 10.88
CA ALA A 167 2.66 -2.59 11.69
C ALA A 167 3.91 -3.05 12.47
N THR A 168 5.11 -2.55 12.14
CA THR A 168 6.36 -3.00 12.79
C THR A 168 7.09 -1.88 13.54
N ASP A 169 7.03 -0.63 13.07
CA ASP A 169 7.73 0.50 13.68
C ASP A 169 6.75 1.41 14.43
N ALA A 170 6.67 1.24 15.74
CA ALA A 170 5.79 2.00 16.63
C ALA A 170 6.00 3.52 16.56
N HIS A 171 7.18 3.98 16.11
CA HIS A 171 7.49 5.39 15.95
C HIS A 171 6.45 6.12 15.06
N TRP A 172 5.95 5.46 14.00
CA TRP A 172 5.04 6.09 13.06
C TRP A 172 3.64 6.34 13.63
N LEU A 173 3.19 5.53 14.58
CA LEU A 173 1.86 5.62 15.20
C LEU A 173 1.87 6.40 16.51
N ALA A 174 3.04 6.68 17.08
CA ALA A 174 3.17 7.28 18.41
C ALA A 174 2.55 8.68 18.52
N ASP A 175 2.73 9.52 17.48
CA ASP A 175 2.18 10.88 17.44
C ASP A 175 0.64 10.90 17.46
N ASP A 176 0.02 9.83 16.96
CA ASP A 176 -1.43 9.64 16.91
C ASP A 176 -1.96 8.80 18.08
N SER A 177 -1.14 8.57 19.11
CA SER A 177 -1.46 7.76 20.29
C SER A 177 -1.90 6.32 19.99
N MET A 178 -1.39 5.77 18.89
CA MET A 178 -1.61 4.39 18.48
C MET A 178 -0.31 3.56 18.58
N GLN A 179 -0.48 2.25 18.62
CA GLN A 179 0.63 1.29 18.63
C GLN A 179 0.33 0.12 17.68
N PRO A 180 1.36 -0.54 17.09
CA PRO A 180 1.18 -1.67 16.18
C PRO A 180 0.29 -2.80 16.74
N ARG A 181 0.46 -3.16 18.01
CA ARG A 181 -0.33 -4.21 18.68
C ARG A 181 -1.84 -3.92 18.78
N GLN A 182 -2.28 -2.67 18.58
CA GLN A 182 -3.71 -2.33 18.52
C GLN A 182 -4.35 -2.75 17.18
N LEU A 183 -3.55 -2.93 16.14
CA LEU A 183 -4.02 -3.47 14.88
C LEU A 183 -4.43 -4.94 15.08
N ALA A 184 -5.54 -5.33 14.47
CA ALA A 184 -6.01 -6.70 14.50
C ALA A 184 -5.22 -7.64 13.58
N GLY A 185 -4.52 -7.06 12.58
CA GLY A 185 -3.61 -7.79 11.71
C GLY A 185 -3.04 -6.92 10.58
N PHE A 186 -1.95 -7.43 9.99
CA PHE A 186 -1.36 -6.87 8.77
C PHE A 186 -1.46 -7.87 7.62
N ILE A 187 -1.85 -7.38 6.43
CA ILE A 187 -1.99 -8.19 5.21
C ILE A 187 -1.15 -7.57 4.09
N GLY A 188 -0.08 -8.26 3.72
CA GLY A 188 0.87 -7.76 2.74
C GLY A 188 0.86 -8.55 1.43
N LEU A 189 0.60 -7.86 0.31
CA LEU A 189 0.67 -8.44 -1.03
C LEU A 189 1.93 -7.94 -1.74
N ALA A 190 2.88 -8.82 -1.97
CA ALA A 190 4.12 -8.56 -2.72
C ALA A 190 4.82 -7.26 -2.28
N GLY A 191 4.98 -7.07 -0.97
CA GLY A 191 5.61 -5.87 -0.41
C GLY A 191 7.13 -5.97 -0.33
N PRO A 192 7.83 -4.84 -0.56
CA PRO A 192 9.27 -4.75 -0.31
C PRO A 192 9.50 -4.52 1.19
N TYR A 193 10.02 -5.54 1.89
CA TYR A 193 10.22 -5.52 3.34
C TYR A 193 11.70 -5.60 3.73
N ASP A 194 12.54 -6.06 2.79
CA ASP A 194 13.99 -6.24 2.92
C ASP A 194 14.63 -6.08 1.52
N PHE A 195 14.84 -4.82 1.11
CA PHE A 195 15.20 -4.49 -0.27
C PHE A 195 16.51 -3.70 -0.42
N LEU A 196 17.37 -3.75 0.59
CA LEU A 196 18.70 -3.18 0.47
C LEU A 196 19.67 -4.10 -0.29
N PRO A 197 20.71 -3.55 -0.92
CA PRO A 197 21.03 -2.13 -1.07
C PRO A 197 20.18 -1.43 -2.14
N LEU A 198 19.90 -0.13 -1.95
CA LEU A 198 19.23 0.69 -2.95
C LEU A 198 20.18 0.98 -4.12
N LYS A 199 19.71 0.74 -5.36
CA LYS A 199 20.48 0.98 -6.58
C LYS A 199 19.89 2.11 -7.43
N ASP A 200 18.58 2.33 -7.33
CA ASP A 200 17.87 3.38 -8.06
C ASP A 200 18.10 4.73 -7.38
N PRO A 201 18.60 5.76 -8.08
CA PRO A 201 18.82 7.09 -7.51
C PRO A 201 17.56 7.72 -6.89
N ASP A 202 16.39 7.48 -7.45
CA ASP A 202 15.12 7.97 -6.92
C ASP A 202 14.82 7.32 -5.56
N PHE A 203 15.12 6.05 -5.38
CA PHE A 203 14.95 5.38 -4.08
C PHE A 203 15.99 5.85 -3.06
N VAL A 204 17.23 6.14 -3.50
CA VAL A 204 18.24 6.76 -2.63
C VAL A 204 17.79 8.15 -2.18
N ASP A 205 17.23 8.97 -3.08
CA ASP A 205 16.65 10.27 -2.70
C ASP A 205 15.45 10.13 -1.77
N MET A 206 14.58 9.16 -2.00
CA MET A 206 13.35 8.91 -1.25
C MET A 206 13.62 8.40 0.18
N PHE A 207 14.54 7.45 0.34
CA PHE A 207 14.81 6.74 1.60
C PHE A 207 16.08 7.19 2.30
N GLY A 208 16.86 8.06 1.67
CA GLY A 208 18.07 8.67 2.23
C GLY A 208 19.38 8.11 1.67
N PRO A 209 20.43 8.96 1.70
CA PRO A 209 21.72 8.63 1.09
C PRO A 209 22.62 7.77 1.98
N THR A 210 22.34 7.67 3.27
CA THR A 210 23.16 6.92 4.23
C THR A 210 22.56 5.53 4.49
N HIS A 211 23.40 4.57 4.85
CA HIS A 211 22.94 3.24 5.22
C HIS A 211 21.93 3.27 6.39
N GLU A 212 22.19 4.09 7.39
CA GLU A 212 21.29 4.28 8.54
C GLU A 212 19.91 4.81 8.10
N ALA A 213 19.86 5.83 7.24
CA ALA A 213 18.61 6.34 6.70
C ALA A 213 17.86 5.27 5.89
N GLN A 214 18.58 4.46 5.11
CA GLN A 214 18.00 3.36 4.33
C GLN A 214 17.45 2.24 5.22
N LEU A 215 18.10 1.92 6.35
CA LEU A 215 17.60 0.94 7.32
C LEU A 215 16.23 1.34 7.88
N ARG A 216 15.97 2.63 8.08
CA ARG A 216 14.66 3.16 8.54
C ARG A 216 13.51 2.83 7.57
N SER A 217 13.81 2.52 6.32
CA SER A 217 12.79 2.11 5.33
C SER A 217 12.56 0.60 5.26
N GLN A 218 13.18 -0.20 6.11
CA GLN A 218 13.11 -1.66 6.02
C GLN A 218 12.27 -2.25 7.15
N PRO A 219 11.00 -2.64 6.91
CA PRO A 219 10.12 -3.22 7.95
C PRO A 219 10.76 -4.36 8.75
N VAL A 220 11.58 -5.18 8.09
CA VAL A 220 12.25 -6.34 8.72
C VAL A 220 13.13 -5.97 9.91
N HIS A 221 13.63 -4.74 9.98
CA HIS A 221 14.52 -4.26 11.04
C HIS A 221 13.79 -3.83 12.33
N PHE A 222 12.48 -3.66 12.26
CA PHE A 222 11.69 -3.15 13.39
C PHE A 222 10.91 -4.26 14.13
N VAL A 223 10.94 -5.48 13.62
CA VAL A 223 10.27 -6.62 14.26
C VAL A 223 10.90 -6.90 15.62
N ASN A 224 10.10 -6.79 16.70
CA ASN A 224 10.58 -6.80 18.09
C ASN A 224 9.65 -7.51 19.08
N GLY A 225 8.54 -8.13 18.62
CA GLY A 225 7.58 -8.85 19.44
C GLY A 225 6.33 -8.05 19.85
N ASP A 226 6.13 -6.87 19.26
CA ASP A 226 4.94 -6.03 19.48
C ASP A 226 4.05 -5.94 18.21
N GLU A 227 4.30 -6.77 17.21
CA GLU A 227 3.60 -6.76 15.94
C GLU A 227 2.21 -7.42 16.02
N PRO A 228 1.25 -6.96 15.20
CA PRO A 228 0.02 -7.71 15.01
C PRO A 228 0.28 -9.01 14.21
N PRO A 229 -0.62 -10.00 14.28
CA PRO A 229 -0.58 -11.16 13.37
C PRO A 229 -0.48 -10.74 11.91
N MET A 230 0.32 -11.47 11.11
CA MET A 230 0.57 -11.10 9.70
C MET A 230 0.16 -12.20 8.73
N LEU A 231 -0.48 -11.80 7.62
CA LEU A 231 -0.63 -12.60 6.40
C LEU A 231 0.24 -12.00 5.29
N LEU A 232 1.24 -12.74 4.85
CA LEU A 232 2.17 -12.33 3.81
C LEU A 232 1.95 -13.14 2.55
N MET A 233 1.51 -12.49 1.47
CA MET A 233 1.16 -13.10 0.20
C MET A 233 2.15 -12.73 -0.91
N GLN A 234 2.65 -13.72 -1.65
CA GLN A 234 3.68 -13.50 -2.66
C GLN A 234 3.54 -14.43 -3.86
N GLY A 235 3.69 -13.87 -5.05
CA GLY A 235 3.80 -14.67 -6.28
C GLY A 235 5.23 -15.18 -6.48
N THR A 236 5.39 -16.48 -6.81
CA THR A 236 6.74 -17.09 -6.92
C THR A 236 7.53 -16.62 -8.13
N THR A 237 6.87 -16.04 -9.15
CA THR A 237 7.52 -15.50 -10.35
C THR A 237 7.59 -13.98 -10.37
N ASP A 238 7.37 -13.33 -9.22
CA ASP A 238 7.49 -11.88 -9.07
C ASP A 238 8.94 -11.43 -9.26
N LYS A 239 9.18 -10.59 -10.28
CA LYS A 239 10.50 -10.03 -10.61
C LYS A 239 10.61 -8.55 -10.27
N ILE A 240 9.54 -7.95 -9.75
CA ILE A 240 9.50 -6.54 -9.32
C ILE A 240 9.85 -6.47 -7.83
N VAL A 241 9.08 -7.19 -7.01
CA VAL A 241 9.38 -7.40 -5.60
C VAL A 241 9.65 -8.88 -5.39
N TRP A 242 10.89 -9.21 -5.20
CA TRP A 242 11.33 -10.60 -5.15
C TRP A 242 10.80 -11.31 -3.91
N PRO A 243 10.43 -12.61 -4.00
CA PRO A 243 9.88 -13.39 -2.89
C PRO A 243 10.73 -13.38 -1.60
N ARG A 244 12.03 -13.12 -1.72
CA ARG A 244 12.91 -12.98 -0.56
C ARG A 244 12.42 -11.94 0.45
N ASN A 245 11.77 -10.85 0.00
CA ASN A 245 11.23 -9.82 0.90
C ASN A 245 10.21 -10.43 1.87
N THR A 246 9.24 -11.14 1.33
CA THR A 246 8.21 -11.86 2.11
C THR A 246 8.83 -12.88 3.06
N LEU A 247 9.80 -13.67 2.57
CA LEU A 247 10.45 -14.70 3.37
C LEU A 247 11.32 -14.10 4.48
N SER A 248 11.99 -12.98 4.23
CA SER A 248 12.82 -12.26 5.21
C SER A 248 11.95 -11.72 6.37
N LEU A 249 10.84 -11.03 6.05
CA LEU A 249 9.93 -10.52 7.09
C LEU A 249 9.29 -11.67 7.89
N ALA A 250 8.85 -12.73 7.21
CA ALA A 250 8.31 -13.91 7.90
C ALA A 250 9.35 -14.58 8.82
N ALA A 251 10.62 -14.60 8.42
CA ALA A 251 11.69 -15.13 9.27
C ALA A 251 11.95 -14.24 10.49
N ALA A 252 11.84 -12.92 10.35
CA ALA A 252 11.93 -11.99 11.47
C ALA A 252 10.78 -12.20 12.48
N MET A 253 9.53 -12.24 12.02
CA MET A 253 8.35 -12.53 12.85
C MET A 253 8.50 -13.84 13.65
N ARG A 254 8.94 -14.90 12.98
CA ARG A 254 9.14 -16.22 13.65
C ARG A 254 10.25 -16.21 14.68
N ARG A 255 11.29 -15.40 14.53
CA ARG A 255 12.36 -15.25 15.55
C ARG A 255 11.84 -14.61 16.83
N GLU A 256 10.92 -13.67 16.70
CA GLU A 256 10.26 -13.01 17.84
C GLU A 256 9.01 -13.76 18.31
N HIS A 257 8.75 -14.97 17.77
CA HIS A 257 7.59 -15.83 18.09
C HIS A 257 6.23 -15.20 17.74
N GLU A 258 6.20 -14.20 16.85
CA GLU A 258 4.99 -13.53 16.41
C GLU A 258 4.24 -14.32 15.32
N PRO A 259 2.89 -14.31 15.34
CA PRO A 259 2.09 -15.05 14.39
C PRO A 259 2.27 -14.53 12.96
N VAL A 260 2.71 -15.41 12.07
CA VAL A 260 2.84 -15.08 10.64
C VAL A 260 2.44 -16.25 9.75
N GLU A 261 1.51 -15.98 8.84
CA GLU A 261 1.10 -16.88 7.77
C GLU A 261 1.71 -16.41 6.44
N VAL A 262 2.28 -17.35 5.67
CA VAL A 262 2.88 -17.07 4.37
C VAL A 262 2.17 -17.86 3.29
N LYS A 263 1.65 -17.17 2.26
CA LYS A 263 1.05 -17.79 1.06
C LYS A 263 1.93 -17.50 -0.15
N LEU A 264 2.53 -18.53 -0.71
CA LEU A 264 3.28 -18.46 -1.95
C LEU A 264 2.44 -19.03 -3.09
N TYR A 265 2.19 -18.20 -4.12
CA TYR A 265 1.36 -18.60 -5.27
C TYR A 265 2.24 -18.97 -6.48
N PRO A 266 2.31 -20.26 -6.86
CA PRO A 266 3.14 -20.72 -7.97
C PRO A 266 2.77 -20.05 -9.29
N GLY A 267 3.77 -19.57 -10.04
CA GLY A 267 3.58 -18.99 -11.36
C GLY A 267 2.93 -17.60 -11.39
N ILE A 268 2.64 -17.01 -10.22
CA ILE A 268 2.01 -15.70 -10.13
C ILE A 268 3.10 -14.61 -10.07
N GLY A 269 2.94 -13.54 -10.86
CA GLY A 269 3.78 -12.35 -10.84
C GLY A 269 3.14 -11.21 -10.06
N HIS A 270 3.87 -10.09 -9.97
CA HIS A 270 3.55 -8.93 -9.13
C HIS A 270 2.11 -8.41 -9.27
N PHE A 271 1.74 -8.03 -10.49
CA PHE A 271 0.40 -7.48 -10.76
C PHE A 271 -0.68 -8.56 -10.81
N ALA A 272 -0.33 -9.79 -11.22
CA ALA A 272 -1.29 -10.89 -11.24
C ALA A 272 -1.80 -11.22 -9.84
N LEU A 273 -0.98 -11.07 -8.81
CA LEU A 273 -1.39 -11.22 -7.42
C LEU A 273 -2.42 -10.15 -7.03
N LEU A 274 -2.15 -8.88 -7.32
CA LEU A 274 -3.11 -7.80 -7.07
C LEU A 274 -4.42 -8.03 -7.83
N PHE A 275 -4.34 -8.36 -9.12
CA PHE A 275 -5.52 -8.52 -9.96
C PHE A 275 -6.37 -9.73 -9.56
N SER A 276 -5.81 -10.73 -8.87
CA SER A 276 -6.57 -11.87 -8.35
C SER A 276 -7.61 -11.48 -7.28
N LEU A 277 -7.52 -10.27 -6.71
CA LEU A 277 -8.58 -9.72 -5.87
C LEU A 277 -9.82 -9.32 -6.68
N SER A 278 -9.70 -9.05 -7.98
CA SER A 278 -10.83 -8.73 -8.86
C SER A 278 -11.61 -9.99 -9.26
N GLY A 279 -12.90 -9.80 -9.57
CA GLY A 279 -13.76 -10.91 -10.03
C GLY A 279 -13.23 -11.63 -11.26
N GLN A 280 -12.64 -10.88 -12.19
CA GLN A 280 -12.16 -11.35 -13.50
C GLN A 280 -10.93 -12.28 -13.40
N PHE A 281 -10.05 -12.03 -12.42
CA PHE A 281 -8.78 -12.74 -12.26
C PHE A 281 -8.72 -13.61 -10.99
N ARG A 282 -9.84 -13.77 -10.29
CA ARG A 282 -9.93 -14.51 -9.01
C ARG A 282 -9.45 -15.96 -9.11
N SER A 283 -9.59 -16.57 -10.28
CA SER A 283 -9.11 -17.93 -10.53
C SER A 283 -7.59 -18.08 -10.61
N LYS A 284 -6.84 -16.95 -10.70
CA LYS A 284 -5.37 -16.98 -10.80
C LYS A 284 -4.70 -17.29 -9.47
N ALA A 285 -5.22 -16.74 -8.37
CA ALA A 285 -4.77 -17.03 -7.02
C ALA A 285 -5.93 -16.81 -6.03
N PRO A 286 -6.05 -17.59 -4.94
CA PRO A 286 -7.10 -17.45 -3.95
C PRO A 286 -6.89 -16.28 -2.98
N ALA A 287 -6.09 -15.25 -3.34
CA ALA A 287 -5.67 -14.19 -2.45
C ALA A 287 -6.81 -13.43 -1.75
N LEU A 288 -7.97 -13.26 -2.41
CA LEU A 288 -9.13 -12.66 -1.75
C LEU A 288 -9.69 -13.58 -0.65
N ASN A 289 -9.79 -14.88 -0.90
CA ASN A 289 -10.30 -15.83 0.10
C ASN A 289 -9.29 -15.93 1.27
N ASP A 290 -8.01 -16.10 0.98
CA ASP A 290 -6.97 -16.15 2.01
C ASP A 290 -6.97 -14.87 2.90
N THR A 291 -7.21 -13.68 2.29
CA THR A 291 -7.37 -12.41 3.03
C THR A 291 -8.57 -12.46 3.98
N VAL A 292 -9.72 -12.87 3.46
CA VAL A 292 -10.98 -12.89 4.24
C VAL A 292 -10.94 -13.93 5.34
N ASP A 293 -10.41 -15.13 5.05
CA ASP A 293 -10.26 -16.20 6.02
C ASP A 293 -9.32 -15.81 7.16
N PHE A 294 -8.19 -15.13 6.84
CA PHE A 294 -7.29 -14.59 7.84
C PHE A 294 -7.99 -13.55 8.74
N ILE A 295 -8.69 -12.57 8.16
CA ILE A 295 -9.40 -11.54 8.90
C ILE A 295 -10.41 -12.19 9.87
N HIS A 296 -11.25 -13.11 9.39
CA HIS A 296 -12.25 -13.76 10.21
C HIS A 296 -11.61 -14.60 11.33
N ALA A 297 -10.51 -15.29 11.07
CA ALA A 297 -9.79 -16.04 12.09
C ALA A 297 -9.26 -15.13 13.21
N GLN A 298 -8.65 -13.99 12.87
CA GLN A 298 -8.16 -13.03 13.87
C GLN A 298 -9.29 -12.40 14.69
N VAL A 299 -10.40 -12.02 14.04
CA VAL A 299 -11.60 -11.49 14.71
C VAL A 299 -12.14 -12.52 15.73
N MET A 300 -12.29 -13.78 15.32
CA MET A 300 -12.77 -14.82 16.21
C MET A 300 -11.85 -15.02 17.44
N GLN A 301 -10.54 -15.05 17.23
CA GLN A 301 -9.55 -15.19 18.32
C GLN A 301 -9.62 -14.02 19.29
N ARG A 302 -9.69 -12.77 18.79
CA ARG A 302 -9.78 -11.57 19.62
C ARG A 302 -11.08 -11.53 20.43
N ARG A 303 -12.22 -11.87 19.85
CA ARG A 303 -13.52 -11.94 20.54
C ARG A 303 -13.56 -13.04 21.60
N GLN A 304 -12.95 -14.19 21.33
CA GLN A 304 -12.82 -15.26 22.32
C GLN A 304 -11.93 -14.84 23.50
N ALA A 305 -10.80 -14.18 23.23
CA ALA A 305 -9.93 -13.67 24.27
C ALA A 305 -10.64 -12.61 25.15
N ALA A 306 -11.40 -11.70 24.54
CA ALA A 306 -12.17 -10.68 25.25
C ALA A 306 -13.30 -11.26 26.09
N SER A 307 -13.92 -12.39 25.69
CA SER A 307 -15.00 -13.05 26.46
C SER A 307 -14.48 -13.92 27.59
N ALA A 308 -13.17 -14.19 27.67
CA ALA A 308 -12.52 -14.99 28.71
C ALA A 308 -11.98 -14.15 29.89
N LEU A 309 -12.01 -12.82 29.76
CA LEU A 309 -11.63 -11.84 30.81
C LEU A 309 -12.85 -11.34 31.56
#